data_7c6fbc74160f6f50f5d8b8be08b24eda
#
_entry.id   7c6fbc74160f6f50f5d8b8be08b24eda
#
_cell.length_a   1.000
_cell.length_b   1.000
_cell.length_c   1.000
_cell.angle_alpha   90.00
_cell.angle_beta   90.00
_cell.angle_gamma   90.00
#
_symmetry.space_group_name_H-M   'P 1'
#
loop_
_entity.id
_entity.type
_entity.pdbx_description
1 polymer ?
#
loop_
_entity_poly.entity_id
_entity_poly.type
_entity_poly.pdbx_seq_one_letter_code
_entity_poly.pdbx_strand_id
1 'polypeptide(L)'
;MKEESIIRKGNMQPWTHGKESDIWVSEAIWGHRLKEQPLHALLAEFLNMAEGMLRQGKFLHATEPQQDIQYQARKAKELRVILFHNPTLEQVAEKHNGSNEDAWAQWLKNIQEAARSSHPSDFSYLKDRFPNFRDFLNRVHLIRRSVMNPGNNKKWSHQLLFPMGPSALYVPADDKFGRDRTLFTRSGELVYLMLSRADERLREELAKQLSEKLKGGSQKDNITLGLLPGGQGQFDDANGGTYLPYLSHPAYNRLAEDLLNLANLELPENDVFDVMKHLIAFNLYLYALETSNHWCGTSSPAILVCEVMNTKSDVVRQYSGVCKRDNEDKALKAVENYCEQLIENNQGLCKILADEQQTEDVKVASLDEFLSGELSLKRPPTKITVEDYKKDVMRLAKDACRRNVIPALASLGRIAGLTTKQGTNRLRYAPSDSLIRALVLANVPERVEEVKLLDKLFERYRIVISETHASQILPEQFVESSHYEKNKERFTRRLMALGLATRMSDACTYVKNPYKDAI
;
A
#
# COMPACT_ATOMS: atom_id res chain seq x y z
N MET A 1 11.38 -12.85 -20.84
CA MET A 1 11.61 -11.56 -20.18
C MET A 1 13.09 -11.45 -19.83
N LYS A 2 13.73 -10.30 -20.11
CA LYS A 2 15.07 -10.07 -19.54
C LYS A 2 14.88 -10.04 -18.01
N GLU A 3 15.69 -10.78 -17.27
CA GLU A 3 15.72 -10.65 -15.81
C GLU A 3 16.07 -9.20 -15.48
N GLU A 4 15.09 -8.45 -15.01
CA GLU A 4 15.30 -7.09 -14.54
C GLU A 4 16.10 -7.17 -13.25
N SER A 5 17.32 -6.66 -13.27
CA SER A 5 18.19 -6.67 -12.10
C SER A 5 17.72 -5.63 -11.07
N ILE A 6 17.77 -6.00 -9.79
CA ILE A 6 17.60 -5.06 -8.69
C ILE A 6 18.87 -4.23 -8.57
N ILE A 7 18.80 -2.95 -8.93
CA ILE A 7 19.95 -2.04 -8.90
C ILE A 7 19.74 -1.00 -7.79
N ARG A 8 20.63 -1.02 -6.80
CA ARG A 8 20.68 -0.02 -5.74
C ARG A 8 21.68 1.07 -6.10
N LYS A 9 21.35 2.33 -5.82
CA LYS A 9 22.28 3.47 -5.97
C LYS A 9 22.81 3.87 -4.61
N GLY A 10 24.07 3.51 -4.31
CA GLY A 10 24.87 4.03 -3.20
C GLY A 10 24.25 4.02 -1.80
N ASN A 11 25.02 4.35 -0.80
CA ASN A 11 24.50 4.63 0.54
C ASN A 11 23.87 6.01 0.53
N MET A 12 22.59 6.09 0.81
CA MET A 12 21.90 7.35 1.03
C MET A 12 21.84 7.59 2.53
N GLN A 13 22.12 8.83 2.93
CA GLN A 13 21.99 9.19 4.33
C GLN A 13 20.56 9.02 4.82
N PRO A 14 20.37 8.49 6.04
CA PRO A 14 19.06 8.34 6.62
C PRO A 14 18.37 9.69 6.73
N TRP A 15 17.12 9.76 6.32
CA TRP A 15 16.28 10.92 6.56
C TRP A 15 16.08 11.12 8.06
N THR A 16 16.35 12.34 8.53
CA THR A 16 16.31 12.73 9.94
C THR A 16 14.91 12.68 10.59
N HIS A 17 13.89 12.23 9.88
CA HIS A 17 12.51 12.16 10.36
C HIS A 17 12.17 10.96 11.26
N GLY A 18 13.11 10.10 11.55
CA GLY A 18 12.87 8.92 12.38
C GLY A 18 13.06 9.14 13.88
N LYS A 19 12.31 10.02 14.54
CA LYS A 19 12.35 10.10 16.02
C LYS A 19 11.89 8.82 16.75
N GLU A 20 11.41 7.81 16.03
CA GLU A 20 10.75 6.64 16.61
C GLU A 20 11.50 5.30 16.46
N SER A 21 12.56 5.21 15.65
CA SER A 21 13.36 3.98 15.54
C SER A 21 14.72 4.12 16.19
N ASP A 22 15.14 3.09 16.92
CA ASP A 22 16.47 3.04 17.55
C ASP A 22 17.56 2.78 16.50
N ILE A 23 17.18 2.32 15.30
CA ILE A 23 18.08 1.98 14.19
C ILE A 23 17.36 2.13 12.84
N TRP A 24 18.06 2.68 11.84
CA TRP A 24 17.55 2.91 10.50
C TRP A 24 17.95 1.76 9.56
N VAL A 25 17.20 0.66 9.59
CA VAL A 25 17.46 -0.53 8.79
C VAL A 25 16.31 -0.80 7.82
N SER A 26 15.07 -0.68 8.30
CA SER A 26 13.89 -0.98 7.48
C SER A 26 13.80 -0.07 6.27
N GLU A 27 14.04 1.21 6.46
CA GLU A 27 14.03 2.22 5.40
C GLU A 27 15.21 2.03 4.44
N ALA A 28 16.38 1.62 4.97
CA ALA A 28 17.57 1.37 4.16
C ALA A 28 17.39 0.18 3.21
N ILE A 29 16.67 -0.85 3.62
CA ILE A 29 16.47 -2.07 2.84
C ILE A 29 15.24 -1.94 1.94
N TRP A 30 14.09 -1.54 2.48
CA TRP A 30 12.82 -1.52 1.75
C TRP A 30 12.39 -0.12 1.29
N GLY A 31 13.19 0.89 1.56
CA GLY A 31 12.99 2.26 1.09
C GLY A 31 12.03 3.07 1.91
N HIS A 32 11.06 2.45 2.55
CA HIS A 32 10.12 3.09 3.43
C HIS A 32 9.91 2.25 4.69
N ARG A 33 9.59 2.92 5.78
CA ARG A 33 9.23 2.24 7.01
C ARG A 33 7.89 1.52 6.82
N LEU A 34 7.96 0.25 6.48
CA LEU A 34 6.77 -0.58 6.36
C LEU A 34 6.05 -0.65 7.71
N LYS A 35 4.80 -0.20 7.74
CA LYS A 35 3.91 -0.25 8.90
C LYS A 35 2.56 -0.82 8.50
N GLU A 36 1.82 -1.31 9.49
CA GLU A 36 0.43 -1.69 9.26
C GLU A 36 -0.39 -0.47 8.81
N GLN A 37 -1.09 -0.62 7.70
CA GLN A 37 -1.95 0.40 7.12
C GLN A 37 -3.24 -0.23 6.61
N PRO A 38 -4.42 0.41 6.81
CA PRO A 38 -5.64 -0.03 6.16
C PRO A 38 -5.55 0.08 4.64
N LEU A 39 -6.15 -0.88 3.92
CA LEU A 39 -6.11 -0.92 2.45
C LEU A 39 -6.60 0.37 1.78
N HIS A 40 -7.68 0.96 2.32
CA HIS A 40 -8.22 2.21 1.79
C HIS A 40 -7.30 3.42 2.05
N ALA A 41 -6.57 3.41 3.17
CA ALA A 41 -5.61 4.47 3.47
C ALA A 41 -4.41 4.41 2.54
N LEU A 42 -3.90 3.21 2.25
CA LEU A 42 -2.83 2.99 1.27
C LEU A 42 -3.20 3.57 -0.10
N LEU A 43 -4.40 3.25 -0.59
CA LEU A 43 -4.86 3.77 -1.87
C LEU A 43 -5.13 5.29 -1.83
N ALA A 44 -5.76 5.80 -0.76
CA ALA A 44 -6.01 7.23 -0.60
C ALA A 44 -4.72 8.05 -0.58
N GLU A 45 -3.67 7.55 0.05
CA GLU A 45 -2.34 8.15 0.08
C GLU A 45 -1.73 8.23 -1.32
N PHE A 46 -1.77 7.12 -2.06
CA PHE A 46 -1.32 7.09 -3.46
C PHE A 46 -2.10 8.08 -4.34
N LEU A 47 -3.43 8.09 -4.24
CA LEU A 47 -4.28 8.95 -5.05
C LEU A 47 -4.14 10.44 -4.67
N ASN A 48 -3.90 10.78 -3.40
CA ASN A 48 -3.60 12.15 -2.99
C ASN A 48 -2.33 12.69 -3.67
N MET A 49 -1.28 11.87 -3.68
CA MET A 49 -0.04 12.25 -4.36
C MET A 49 -0.25 12.33 -5.87
N ALA A 50 -0.91 11.34 -6.46
CA ALA A 50 -1.22 11.30 -7.88
C ALA A 50 -2.02 12.53 -8.34
N GLU A 51 -3.08 12.89 -7.63
CA GLU A 51 -3.92 14.06 -7.93
C GLU A 51 -3.15 15.36 -7.75
N GLY A 52 -2.34 15.48 -6.69
CA GLY A 52 -1.49 16.64 -6.47
C GLY A 52 -0.45 16.85 -7.56
N MET A 53 0.22 15.77 -7.98
CA MET A 53 1.20 15.81 -9.08
C MET A 53 0.53 16.05 -10.43
N LEU A 54 -0.69 15.53 -10.64
CA LEU A 54 -1.47 15.79 -11.87
C LEU A 54 -1.79 17.28 -12.01
N ARG A 55 -2.23 17.94 -10.95
CA ARG A 55 -2.50 19.38 -10.93
C ARG A 55 -1.25 20.23 -11.21
N GLN A 56 -0.09 19.75 -10.82
CA GLN A 56 1.20 20.40 -11.10
C GLN A 56 1.74 20.10 -12.52
N GLY A 57 1.07 19.27 -13.32
CA GLY A 57 1.54 18.83 -14.64
C GLY A 57 2.77 17.90 -14.56
N LYS A 58 3.01 17.26 -13.42
CA LYS A 58 4.19 16.40 -13.18
C LYS A 58 3.81 14.94 -12.87
N PHE A 59 2.60 14.53 -13.26
CA PHE A 59 2.10 13.20 -12.94
C PHE A 59 2.95 12.09 -13.56
N LEU A 60 3.45 11.21 -12.72
CA LEU A 60 4.35 10.10 -13.05
C LEU A 60 5.59 10.50 -13.86
N HIS A 61 6.10 11.73 -13.72
CA HIS A 61 7.42 12.06 -14.24
C HIS A 61 8.48 11.16 -13.58
N ALA A 62 9.55 10.88 -14.33
CA ALA A 62 10.67 10.09 -13.80
C ALA A 62 11.24 10.73 -12.52
N THR A 63 11.58 9.89 -11.56
CA THR A 63 12.15 10.34 -10.28
C THR A 63 13.50 9.68 -10.03
N GLU A 64 14.42 10.45 -9.44
CA GLU A 64 15.72 9.96 -9.00
C GLU A 64 15.67 9.52 -7.53
N PRO A 65 16.50 8.54 -7.10
CA PRO A 65 16.48 8.02 -5.73
C PRO A 65 16.67 9.07 -4.64
N GLN A 66 17.40 10.15 -4.92
CA GLN A 66 17.72 11.21 -3.97
C GLN A 66 16.81 12.43 -4.10
N GLN A 67 15.84 12.38 -4.99
CA GLN A 67 14.97 13.52 -5.25
C GLN A 67 13.84 13.58 -4.24
N ASP A 68 13.74 14.70 -3.53
CA ASP A 68 12.57 15.05 -2.75
C ASP A 68 11.40 15.34 -3.67
N ILE A 69 10.31 14.61 -3.47
CA ILE A 69 9.08 14.87 -4.20
C ILE A 69 8.21 15.80 -3.36
N GLN A 70 7.94 16.98 -3.91
CA GLN A 70 6.97 17.90 -3.38
C GLN A 70 5.72 17.89 -4.24
N TYR A 71 4.58 17.81 -3.61
CA TYR A 71 3.29 17.83 -4.28
C TYR A 71 2.29 18.71 -3.51
N GLN A 72 1.31 19.24 -4.21
CA GLN A 72 0.25 20.03 -3.60
C GLN A 72 -0.85 19.10 -3.11
N ALA A 73 -0.97 18.98 -1.81
CA ALA A 73 -2.00 18.18 -1.16
C ALA A 73 -3.23 19.03 -0.84
N ARG A 74 -4.43 18.49 -1.07
CA ARG A 74 -5.67 19.11 -0.65
C ARG A 74 -5.84 18.98 0.86
N LYS A 75 -6.16 20.08 1.51
CA LYS A 75 -6.56 20.12 2.92
C LYS A 75 -8.07 20.39 3.00
N ALA A 76 -8.80 19.48 3.57
CA ALA A 76 -10.26 19.57 3.69
C ALA A 76 -10.66 19.54 5.18
N LYS A 77 -10.10 20.47 5.97
CA LYS A 77 -10.42 20.61 7.40
C LYS A 77 -11.91 20.89 7.59
N GLU A 78 -12.44 21.80 6.79
CA GLU A 78 -13.83 22.20 6.82
C GLU A 78 -14.75 21.01 6.56
N LEU A 79 -14.43 20.19 5.54
CA LEU A 79 -15.20 18.99 5.20
C LEU A 79 -15.25 18.03 6.39
N ARG A 80 -14.11 17.83 7.07
CA ARG A 80 -14.04 17.00 8.26
C ARG A 80 -14.91 17.52 9.39
N VAL A 81 -14.85 18.82 9.66
CA VAL A 81 -15.66 19.45 10.70
C VAL A 81 -17.14 19.31 10.37
N ILE A 82 -17.54 19.62 9.14
CA ILE A 82 -18.93 19.49 8.66
C ILE A 82 -19.45 18.06 8.81
N LEU A 83 -18.65 17.07 8.42
CA LEU A 83 -19.10 15.69 8.40
C LEU A 83 -19.05 14.99 9.77
N PHE A 84 -18.06 15.27 10.62
CA PHE A 84 -17.78 14.45 11.80
C PHE A 84 -17.74 15.21 13.13
N HIS A 85 -17.44 16.51 13.11
CA HIS A 85 -17.39 17.35 14.30
C HIS A 85 -18.57 18.32 14.36
N ASN A 86 -19.73 17.84 13.94
CA ASN A 86 -20.96 18.61 13.83
C ASN A 86 -22.12 17.91 14.57
N PRO A 87 -22.04 17.81 15.92
CA PRO A 87 -22.99 17.04 16.72
C PRO A 87 -24.37 17.70 16.81
N THR A 88 -24.47 18.98 16.50
CA THR A 88 -25.71 19.76 16.66
C THR A 88 -26.50 19.93 15.37
N LEU A 89 -26.02 19.37 14.25
CA LEU A 89 -26.63 19.55 12.94
C LEU A 89 -28.11 19.13 12.91
N GLU A 90 -28.37 17.93 13.38
CA GLU A 90 -29.72 17.33 13.42
C GLU A 90 -30.61 18.05 14.41
N GLN A 91 -30.09 18.39 15.58
CA GLN A 91 -30.84 19.11 16.63
C GLN A 91 -31.27 20.52 16.17
N VAL A 92 -30.38 21.24 15.46
CA VAL A 92 -30.69 22.53 14.88
C VAL A 92 -31.78 22.41 13.82
N ALA A 93 -31.70 21.43 12.97
CA ALA A 93 -32.69 21.17 11.92
C ALA A 93 -34.08 20.84 12.49
N GLU A 94 -34.16 20.09 13.58
CA GLU A 94 -35.40 19.74 14.25
C GLU A 94 -36.01 20.96 14.98
N LYS A 95 -35.17 21.68 15.73
CA LYS A 95 -35.60 22.84 16.53
C LYS A 95 -36.11 24.01 15.68
N HIS A 96 -35.49 24.23 14.52
CA HIS A 96 -35.80 25.37 13.63
C HIS A 96 -36.46 24.93 12.32
N ASN A 97 -37.30 23.90 12.35
CA ASN A 97 -37.92 23.32 11.15
C ASN A 97 -38.82 24.31 10.34
N GLY A 98 -39.18 25.46 10.92
CA GLY A 98 -39.99 26.51 10.26
C GLY A 98 -39.20 27.76 9.84
N SER A 99 -37.94 27.92 10.27
CA SER A 99 -37.15 29.12 9.99
C SER A 99 -35.76 28.75 9.45
N ASN A 100 -35.57 28.98 8.17
CA ASN A 100 -34.29 28.74 7.50
C ASN A 100 -33.18 29.66 8.05
N GLU A 101 -33.48 30.91 8.30
CA GLU A 101 -32.52 31.90 8.81
C GLU A 101 -32.04 31.57 10.22
N ASP A 102 -32.95 31.19 11.11
CA ASP A 102 -32.61 30.82 12.49
C ASP A 102 -31.80 29.52 12.53
N ALA A 103 -32.13 28.55 11.66
CA ALA A 103 -31.36 27.32 11.54
C ALA A 103 -29.91 27.60 11.12
N TRP A 104 -29.70 28.41 10.08
CA TRP A 104 -28.36 28.79 9.65
C TRP A 104 -27.60 29.57 10.74
N ALA A 105 -28.24 30.58 11.36
CA ALA A 105 -27.59 31.39 12.39
C ALA A 105 -27.15 30.56 13.60
N GLN A 106 -28.02 29.69 14.09
CA GLN A 106 -27.70 28.81 15.21
C GLN A 106 -26.61 27.77 14.86
N TRP A 107 -26.71 27.17 13.68
CA TRP A 107 -25.72 26.16 13.24
C TRP A 107 -24.35 26.80 13.03
N LEU A 108 -24.25 27.93 12.34
CA LEU A 108 -22.98 28.64 12.13
C LEU A 108 -22.30 28.99 13.45
N LYS A 109 -23.07 29.47 14.44
CA LYS A 109 -22.56 29.74 15.78
C LYS A 109 -21.97 28.45 16.41
N ASN A 110 -22.72 27.37 16.40
CA ASN A 110 -22.32 26.09 17.01
C ASN A 110 -21.07 25.49 16.34
N ILE A 111 -21.01 25.53 15.00
CA ILE A 111 -19.88 24.94 14.28
C ILE A 111 -18.60 25.75 14.40
N GLN A 112 -18.74 27.10 14.48
CA GLN A 112 -17.60 27.97 14.76
C GLN A 112 -17.04 27.75 16.16
N GLU A 113 -17.88 27.54 17.16
CA GLU A 113 -17.47 27.19 18.51
C GLU A 113 -16.76 25.83 18.55
N ALA A 114 -17.28 24.84 17.83
CA ALA A 114 -16.65 23.52 17.70
C ALA A 114 -15.29 23.56 16.96
N ALA A 115 -15.17 24.45 15.96
CA ALA A 115 -13.95 24.60 15.17
C ALA A 115 -12.87 25.47 15.87
N ARG A 116 -13.24 26.36 16.80
CA ARG A 116 -12.32 27.28 17.51
C ARG A 116 -11.20 26.60 18.30
N SER A 117 -11.37 25.33 18.62
CA SER A 117 -10.33 24.57 19.34
C SER A 117 -9.12 24.20 18.46
N SER A 118 -9.20 24.34 17.14
CA SER A 118 -8.18 23.89 16.21
C SER A 118 -7.70 24.92 15.19
N HIS A 119 -8.57 25.74 14.61
CA HIS A 119 -8.23 26.88 13.72
C HIS A 119 -9.53 27.63 13.35
N PRO A 120 -9.51 28.96 13.21
CA PRO A 120 -10.68 29.70 12.75
C PRO A 120 -10.97 29.36 11.30
N SER A 121 -12.04 28.62 11.05
CA SER A 121 -12.57 28.36 9.71
C SER A 121 -13.91 29.08 9.58
N ASP A 122 -14.08 29.79 8.47
CA ASP A 122 -15.36 30.42 8.14
C ASP A 122 -16.24 29.43 7.36
N PHE A 123 -17.42 29.17 7.88
CA PHE A 123 -18.43 28.30 7.27
C PHE A 123 -19.59 29.07 6.63
N SER A 124 -19.54 30.41 6.61
CA SER A 124 -20.62 31.27 6.10
C SER A 124 -20.94 31.04 4.63
N TYR A 125 -19.93 30.67 3.84
CA TYR A 125 -20.06 30.32 2.42
C TYR A 125 -21.08 29.22 2.15
N LEU A 126 -21.38 28.37 3.12
CA LEU A 126 -22.36 27.27 2.94
C LEU A 126 -23.78 27.82 2.84
N LYS A 127 -24.10 28.92 3.57
CA LYS A 127 -25.40 29.57 3.49
C LYS A 127 -25.68 30.11 2.10
N ASP A 128 -24.66 30.62 1.42
CA ASP A 128 -24.80 31.17 0.06
C ASP A 128 -24.95 30.06 -1.00
N ARG A 129 -24.47 28.86 -0.71
CA ARG A 129 -24.50 27.72 -1.64
C ARG A 129 -25.73 26.83 -1.53
N PHE A 130 -26.36 26.82 -0.37
CA PHE A 130 -27.55 26.03 -0.12
C PHE A 130 -28.75 26.92 0.10
N PRO A 131 -29.78 26.82 -0.77
CA PRO A 131 -30.98 27.66 -0.67
C PRO A 131 -31.69 27.56 0.68
N ASN A 132 -31.61 26.34 1.27
CA ASN A 132 -32.18 26.13 2.60
C ASN A 132 -31.30 25.16 3.41
N PHE A 133 -31.43 25.23 4.72
CA PHE A 133 -30.66 24.43 5.66
C PHE A 133 -30.94 22.94 5.54
N ARG A 134 -32.14 22.55 5.10
CA ARG A 134 -32.54 21.17 4.93
C ARG A 134 -31.82 20.51 3.74
N ASP A 135 -31.54 21.22 2.67
CA ASP A 135 -30.77 20.74 1.54
C ASP A 135 -29.30 20.50 1.94
N PHE A 136 -28.75 21.41 2.73
CA PHE A 136 -27.42 21.21 3.33
C PHE A 136 -27.40 19.97 4.24
N LEU A 137 -28.35 19.80 5.15
CA LEU A 137 -28.49 18.64 6.01
C LEU A 137 -28.56 17.35 5.18
N ASN A 138 -29.40 17.31 4.14
CA ASN A 138 -29.57 16.18 3.27
C ASN A 138 -28.25 15.83 2.54
N ARG A 139 -27.49 16.84 2.13
CA ARG A 139 -26.19 16.67 1.51
C ARG A 139 -25.18 16.03 2.45
N VAL A 140 -25.09 16.52 3.66
CA VAL A 140 -24.23 15.94 4.71
C VAL A 140 -24.63 14.50 5.01
N HIS A 141 -25.94 14.24 5.15
CA HIS A 141 -26.45 12.89 5.38
C HIS A 141 -26.16 11.94 4.21
N LEU A 142 -26.29 12.39 2.96
CA LEU A 142 -25.96 11.59 1.78
C LEU A 142 -24.51 11.11 1.86
N ILE A 143 -23.57 12.02 2.11
CA ILE A 143 -22.17 11.69 2.23
C ILE A 143 -21.93 10.76 3.43
N ARG A 144 -22.43 11.09 4.60
CA ARG A 144 -22.28 10.25 5.80
C ARG A 144 -22.81 8.82 5.58
N ARG A 145 -24.01 8.67 4.99
CA ARG A 145 -24.64 7.37 4.77
C ARG A 145 -23.96 6.54 3.67
N SER A 146 -23.42 7.17 2.65
CA SER A 146 -22.71 6.45 1.58
C SER A 146 -21.40 5.80 2.06
N VAL A 147 -20.92 6.20 3.24
CA VAL A 147 -19.57 5.93 3.69
C VAL A 147 -19.48 5.31 5.07
N MET A 148 -20.43 5.64 5.96
CA MET A 148 -20.36 5.18 7.34
C MET A 148 -21.07 3.83 7.50
N ASN A 149 -20.32 2.83 7.94
CA ASN A 149 -20.91 1.63 8.49
C ASN A 149 -21.62 2.02 9.82
N PRO A 150 -22.94 1.89 9.93
CA PRO A 150 -23.71 2.44 11.05
C PRO A 150 -23.34 1.87 12.43
N GLY A 151 -22.60 0.78 12.46
CA GLY A 151 -22.20 0.11 13.72
C GLY A 151 -20.84 0.51 14.29
N ASN A 152 -19.98 1.21 13.57
CA ASN A 152 -18.61 1.41 14.02
C ASN A 152 -18.06 2.80 13.71
N ASN A 153 -17.87 3.53 14.79
CA ASN A 153 -16.87 4.59 14.92
C ASN A 153 -17.05 5.82 14.05
N LYS A 154 -17.28 6.91 14.73
CA LYS A 154 -16.93 8.30 14.39
C LYS A 154 -15.46 8.49 13.96
N LYS A 155 -14.79 7.41 13.54
CA LYS A 155 -13.48 7.51 12.95
C LYS A 155 -13.66 7.89 11.50
N TRP A 156 -13.03 8.98 11.15
CA TRP A 156 -12.86 9.40 9.79
C TRP A 156 -12.29 8.24 8.98
N SER A 157 -13.07 7.74 8.08
CA SER A 157 -12.68 6.63 7.24
C SER A 157 -12.32 7.16 5.87
N HIS A 158 -11.11 6.82 5.40
CA HIS A 158 -10.70 7.06 4.02
C HIS A 158 -11.65 6.38 3.01
N GLN A 159 -12.50 5.47 3.47
CA GLN A 159 -13.60 4.89 2.69
C GLN A 159 -14.57 5.94 2.11
N LEU A 160 -14.60 7.15 2.68
CA LEU A 160 -15.37 8.29 2.16
C LEU A 160 -14.96 8.71 0.77
N LEU A 161 -13.71 8.50 0.45
CA LEU A 161 -13.11 9.16 -0.68
C LEU A 161 -13.56 8.56 -2.01
N PHE A 162 -13.82 7.26 -2.03
CA PHE A 162 -14.07 6.55 -3.28
C PHE A 162 -15.43 6.81 -3.92
N PRO A 163 -16.54 6.87 -3.16
CA PRO A 163 -17.83 7.10 -3.77
C PRO A 163 -18.05 8.53 -4.26
N MET A 164 -17.22 9.48 -3.78
CA MET A 164 -17.44 10.93 -3.98
C MET A 164 -16.53 11.57 -5.02
N GLY A 165 -15.58 10.84 -5.59
CA GLY A 165 -14.66 11.35 -6.61
C GLY A 165 -13.38 11.99 -6.05
N PRO A 166 -12.47 12.47 -6.93
CA PRO A 166 -11.13 12.94 -6.57
C PRO A 166 -11.13 14.19 -5.68
N SER A 167 -12.17 15.01 -5.71
CA SER A 167 -12.27 16.20 -4.84
C SER A 167 -12.48 15.85 -3.36
N ALA A 168 -12.83 14.61 -3.04
CA ALA A 168 -12.87 14.11 -1.68
C ALA A 168 -11.50 13.67 -1.14
N LEU A 169 -10.47 13.62 -1.99
CA LEU A 169 -9.11 13.31 -1.58
C LEU A 169 -8.51 14.48 -0.80
N TYR A 170 -7.90 14.17 0.35
CA TYR A 170 -7.23 15.17 1.20
C TYR A 170 -6.15 14.49 2.05
N VAL A 171 -5.19 15.28 2.48
CA VAL A 171 -4.17 14.88 3.45
C VAL A 171 -4.62 15.31 4.85
N PRO A 172 -4.47 14.44 5.87
CA PRO A 172 -4.80 14.81 7.25
C PRO A 172 -4.00 16.02 7.69
N ALA A 173 -4.69 16.98 8.33
CA ALA A 173 -4.02 18.13 8.90
C ALA A 173 -3.14 17.77 10.10
N ASP A 174 -2.11 18.56 10.33
CA ASP A 174 -1.09 18.37 11.38
C ASP A 174 -1.57 18.67 12.81
N ASP A 175 -2.84 18.95 12.99
CA ASP A 175 -3.39 19.43 14.24
C ASP A 175 -3.78 18.32 15.24
N LYS A 176 -4.25 18.74 16.43
CA LYS A 176 -4.56 17.92 17.60
C LYS A 176 -5.51 16.71 17.38
N PHE A 177 -6.07 16.57 16.19
CA PHE A 177 -6.88 15.43 15.78
C PHE A 177 -6.03 14.22 15.30
N GLY A 178 -4.77 14.18 15.64
CA GLY A 178 -3.66 13.30 15.31
C GLY A 178 -3.88 11.78 15.12
N ARG A 179 -5.11 11.27 15.24
CA ARG A 179 -5.39 9.85 14.98
C ARG A 179 -5.44 9.50 13.50
N ASP A 180 -5.78 10.44 12.63
CA ASP A 180 -5.85 10.18 11.20
C ASP A 180 -4.45 10.10 10.57
N ARG A 181 -3.52 10.89 11.09
CA ARG A 181 -2.12 10.86 10.68
C ARG A 181 -1.45 9.50 10.93
N THR A 182 -1.88 8.77 11.94
CA THR A 182 -1.36 7.42 12.23
C THR A 182 -1.80 6.37 11.20
N LEU A 183 -2.81 6.65 10.39
CA LEU A 183 -3.29 5.77 9.32
C LEU A 183 -2.53 5.96 8.00
N PHE A 184 -1.89 7.13 7.83
CA PHE A 184 -1.05 7.44 6.68
C PHE A 184 0.41 7.12 7.03
N THR A 185 0.93 6.04 6.46
CA THR A 185 2.28 5.53 6.76
C THR A 185 3.25 5.74 5.62
N ARG A 186 2.85 6.51 4.60
CA ARG A 186 3.60 6.81 3.37
C ARG A 186 3.81 5.61 2.43
N SER A 187 3.09 4.52 2.61
CA SER A 187 3.17 3.38 1.69
C SER A 187 2.57 3.71 0.32
N GLY A 188 1.56 4.59 0.27
CA GLY A 188 1.00 5.09 -1.00
C GLY A 188 1.98 5.98 -1.76
N GLU A 189 2.79 6.77 -1.06
CA GLU A 189 3.88 7.55 -1.67
C GLU A 189 4.96 6.61 -2.23
N LEU A 190 5.29 5.52 -1.53
CA LEU A 190 6.20 4.49 -2.03
C LEU A 190 5.70 3.87 -3.34
N VAL A 191 4.40 3.57 -3.43
CA VAL A 191 3.75 3.09 -4.66
C VAL A 191 3.91 4.09 -5.79
N TYR A 192 3.72 5.38 -5.52
CA TYR A 192 3.92 6.43 -6.52
C TYR A 192 5.37 6.46 -7.03
N LEU A 193 6.36 6.37 -6.14
CA LEU A 193 7.77 6.29 -6.51
C LEU A 193 8.11 5.05 -7.35
N MET A 194 7.55 3.89 -7.01
CA MET A 194 7.70 2.67 -7.80
C MET A 194 7.21 2.89 -9.24
N LEU A 195 6.02 3.47 -9.39
CA LEU A 195 5.45 3.77 -10.72
C LEU A 195 6.26 4.83 -11.49
N SER A 196 6.78 5.84 -10.80
CA SER A 196 7.61 6.89 -11.45
C SER A 196 8.98 6.38 -11.94
N ARG A 197 9.37 5.16 -11.54
CA ARG A 197 10.60 4.47 -11.99
C ARG A 197 10.33 3.27 -12.88
N ALA A 198 9.09 3.03 -13.27
CA ALA A 198 8.75 2.07 -14.31
C ALA A 198 9.28 2.54 -15.67
N ASP A 199 9.36 1.63 -16.63
CA ASP A 199 9.77 1.94 -18.00
C ASP A 199 8.99 3.11 -18.57
N GLU A 200 9.66 3.98 -19.30
CA GLU A 200 9.12 5.24 -19.81
C GLU A 200 7.79 5.04 -20.54
N ARG A 201 7.74 4.11 -21.47
CA ARG A 201 6.53 3.82 -22.23
C ARG A 201 5.35 3.42 -21.33
N LEU A 202 5.58 2.49 -20.37
CA LEU A 202 4.54 2.05 -19.44
C LEU A 202 4.06 3.20 -18.56
N ARG A 203 4.99 4.03 -18.09
CA ARG A 203 4.73 5.17 -17.24
C ARG A 203 3.88 6.22 -17.96
N GLU A 204 4.21 6.55 -19.22
CA GLU A 204 3.46 7.53 -20.02
C GLU A 204 2.04 7.04 -20.36
N GLU A 205 1.91 5.78 -20.80
CA GLU A 205 0.61 5.18 -21.07
C GLU A 205 -0.26 5.13 -19.80
N LEU A 206 0.32 4.72 -18.66
CA LEU A 206 -0.37 4.69 -17.37
C LEU A 206 -0.79 6.10 -16.92
N ALA A 207 0.11 7.09 -17.06
CA ALA A 207 -0.17 8.47 -16.72
C ALA A 207 -1.36 9.01 -17.52
N LYS A 208 -1.43 8.72 -18.80
CA LYS A 208 -2.55 9.10 -19.68
C LYS A 208 -3.86 8.49 -19.19
N GLN A 209 -3.90 7.17 -18.96
CA GLN A 209 -5.13 6.47 -18.58
C GLN A 209 -5.61 6.87 -17.17
N LEU A 210 -4.70 6.96 -16.19
CA LEU A 210 -5.07 7.36 -14.84
C LEU A 210 -5.47 8.83 -14.74
N SER A 211 -4.87 9.71 -15.54
CA SER A 211 -5.27 11.13 -15.59
C SER A 211 -6.74 11.28 -15.95
N GLU A 212 -7.24 10.49 -16.90
CA GLU A 212 -8.67 10.51 -17.27
C GLU A 212 -9.56 10.03 -16.12
N LYS A 213 -9.14 9.00 -15.37
CA LYS A 213 -9.88 8.48 -14.20
C LYS A 213 -9.85 9.43 -13.00
N LEU A 214 -8.81 10.28 -12.90
CA LEU A 214 -8.66 11.27 -11.83
C LEU A 214 -9.22 12.65 -12.18
N LYS A 215 -9.79 12.82 -13.37
CA LYS A 215 -10.49 14.04 -13.72
C LYS A 215 -11.71 14.23 -12.83
N GLY A 216 -11.73 15.37 -12.11
CA GLY A 216 -12.88 15.81 -11.35
C GLY A 216 -14.05 16.26 -12.23
N GLY A 217 -15.16 16.63 -11.60
CA GLY A 217 -16.30 17.24 -12.30
C GLY A 217 -17.49 16.32 -12.54
N SER A 218 -17.45 15.06 -12.06
CA SER A 218 -18.64 14.21 -12.02
C SER A 218 -19.72 14.80 -11.08
N GLN A 219 -20.97 14.38 -11.22
CA GLN A 219 -22.03 14.81 -10.29
C GLN A 219 -21.71 14.47 -8.84
N LYS A 220 -21.07 13.32 -8.60
CA LYS A 220 -20.65 12.88 -7.26
C LYS A 220 -19.53 13.78 -6.72
N ASP A 221 -18.58 14.11 -7.55
CA ASP A 221 -17.47 15.01 -7.20
C ASP A 221 -18.00 16.41 -6.82
N ASN A 222 -18.96 16.92 -7.59
CA ASN A 222 -19.64 18.20 -7.33
C ASN A 222 -20.40 18.22 -5.98
N ILE A 223 -20.84 17.06 -5.49
CA ILE A 223 -21.45 16.95 -4.16
C ILE A 223 -20.44 17.33 -3.07
N THR A 224 -19.22 16.86 -3.17
CA THR A 224 -18.14 17.19 -2.24
C THR A 224 -17.64 18.62 -2.42
N LEU A 225 -17.46 19.06 -3.67
CA LEU A 225 -17.03 20.43 -3.98
C LEU A 225 -17.99 21.47 -3.40
N GLY A 226 -19.28 21.18 -3.37
CA GLY A 226 -20.27 22.06 -2.75
C GLY A 226 -20.06 22.31 -1.25
N LEU A 227 -19.36 21.42 -0.55
CA LEU A 227 -19.03 21.55 0.87
C LEU A 227 -17.63 22.15 1.13
N LEU A 228 -16.80 22.33 0.11
CA LEU A 228 -15.43 22.85 0.26
C LEU A 228 -15.37 24.37 0.10
N PRO A 229 -14.53 25.10 0.86
CA PRO A 229 -14.32 26.53 0.66
C PRO A 229 -13.86 26.83 -0.77
N GLY A 230 -14.36 27.93 -1.36
CA GLY A 230 -14.02 28.32 -2.73
C GLY A 230 -14.42 27.32 -3.82
N GLY A 231 -15.13 26.22 -3.49
CA GLY A 231 -15.49 25.17 -4.44
C GLY A 231 -14.35 24.26 -4.88
N GLN A 232 -13.16 24.43 -4.31
CA GLN A 232 -11.96 23.65 -4.65
C GLN A 232 -11.20 23.12 -3.42
N GLY A 233 -11.44 23.73 -2.25
CA GLY A 233 -10.66 23.49 -1.04
C GLY A 233 -9.35 24.29 -1.01
N GLN A 234 -8.60 24.11 0.07
CA GLN A 234 -7.27 24.69 0.23
C GLN A 234 -6.20 23.67 -0.14
N PHE A 235 -5.09 24.15 -0.67
CA PHE A 235 -3.96 23.32 -1.05
C PHE A 235 -2.71 23.82 -0.34
N ASP A 236 -1.89 22.91 0.18
CA ASP A 236 -0.59 23.22 0.72
C ASP A 236 0.45 22.29 0.11
N ASP A 237 1.68 22.79 0.05
CA ASP A 237 2.82 21.96 -0.33
C ASP A 237 3.03 20.86 0.71
N ALA A 238 3.06 19.64 0.24
CA ALA A 238 3.41 18.47 1.02
C ALA A 238 4.73 17.91 0.52
N ASN A 239 5.61 17.60 1.47
CA ASN A 239 6.84 16.89 1.17
C ASN A 239 6.56 15.38 1.25
N GLY A 240 6.75 14.67 0.16
CA GLY A 240 6.60 13.22 0.09
C GLY A 240 7.49 12.52 1.11
N GLY A 241 8.74 12.96 1.28
CA GLY A 241 9.67 12.46 2.30
C GLY A 241 9.84 10.94 2.31
N THR A 242 9.36 10.27 1.26
CA THR A 242 9.45 8.82 1.09
C THR A 242 10.70 8.51 0.30
N TYR A 243 11.39 7.50 0.77
CA TYR A 243 12.66 7.06 0.23
C TYR A 243 12.50 5.71 -0.45
N LEU A 244 13.07 5.57 -1.66
CA LEU A 244 13.12 4.33 -2.41
C LEU A 244 14.54 4.13 -2.96
N PRO A 245 15.35 3.19 -2.39
CA PRO A 245 16.79 3.10 -2.66
C PRO A 245 17.14 2.45 -4.00
N TYR A 246 16.18 1.81 -4.67
CA TYR A 246 16.44 1.06 -5.90
C TYR A 246 16.13 1.88 -7.13
N LEU A 247 17.09 1.97 -8.06
CA LEU A 247 16.91 2.57 -9.38
C LEU A 247 16.01 1.70 -10.25
N SER A 248 16.23 0.39 -10.20
CA SER A 248 15.49 -0.61 -10.96
C SER A 248 15.06 -1.75 -10.04
N HIS A 249 13.84 -2.21 -10.22
CA HIS A 249 13.28 -3.34 -9.51
C HIS A 249 12.15 -3.97 -10.33
N PRO A 250 12.06 -5.30 -10.47
CA PRO A 250 11.02 -5.98 -11.28
C PRO A 250 9.59 -5.61 -10.89
N ALA A 251 9.38 -5.28 -9.62
CA ALA A 251 8.07 -4.85 -9.13
C ALA A 251 7.54 -3.57 -9.75
N TYR A 252 8.42 -2.69 -10.28
CA TYR A 252 8.00 -1.40 -10.82
C TYR A 252 7.21 -1.57 -12.12
N ASN A 253 7.78 -2.28 -13.07
CA ASN A 253 7.11 -2.56 -14.33
C ASN A 253 5.89 -3.46 -14.14
N ARG A 254 6.00 -4.49 -13.29
CA ARG A 254 4.87 -5.38 -12.98
C ARG A 254 3.68 -4.60 -12.42
N LEU A 255 3.90 -3.70 -11.45
CA LEU A 255 2.86 -2.84 -10.90
C LEU A 255 2.27 -1.91 -11.97
N ALA A 256 3.13 -1.26 -12.77
CA ALA A 256 2.70 -0.35 -13.83
C ALA A 256 1.84 -1.07 -14.88
N GLU A 257 2.24 -2.27 -15.31
CA GLU A 257 1.46 -3.11 -16.23
C GLU A 257 0.10 -3.52 -15.64
N ASP A 258 0.09 -3.97 -14.37
CA ASP A 258 -1.16 -4.36 -13.70
C ASP A 258 -2.15 -3.20 -13.62
N LEU A 259 -1.68 -2.01 -13.27
CA LEU A 259 -2.52 -0.83 -13.19
C LEU A 259 -2.92 -0.30 -14.57
N LEU A 260 -2.05 -0.37 -15.57
CA LEU A 260 -2.37 0.02 -16.94
C LEU A 260 -3.44 -0.90 -17.54
N ASN A 261 -3.29 -2.22 -17.37
CA ASN A 261 -4.27 -3.19 -17.85
C ASN A 261 -5.63 -2.95 -17.19
N LEU A 262 -5.66 -2.64 -15.89
CA LEU A 262 -6.88 -2.30 -15.18
C LEU A 262 -7.49 -0.97 -15.65
N ALA A 263 -6.65 0.07 -15.85
CA ALA A 263 -7.10 1.40 -16.26
C ALA A 263 -7.69 1.42 -17.68
N ASN A 264 -7.27 0.48 -18.53
CA ASN A 264 -7.77 0.30 -19.90
C ASN A 264 -9.13 -0.42 -19.95
N LEU A 265 -9.68 -0.86 -18.82
CA LEU A 265 -11.00 -1.49 -18.77
C LEU A 265 -12.10 -0.44 -18.61
N GLU A 266 -13.26 -0.73 -19.22
CA GLU A 266 -14.48 0.08 -19.05
C GLU A 266 -15.21 -0.28 -17.75
N LEU A 267 -14.52 -0.14 -16.64
CA LEU A 267 -15.12 -0.33 -15.32
C LEU A 267 -15.97 0.87 -14.92
N PRO A 268 -17.07 0.66 -14.18
CA PRO A 268 -17.80 1.77 -13.55
C PRO A 268 -16.87 2.66 -12.73
N GLU A 269 -17.14 3.97 -12.67
CA GLU A 269 -16.25 5.03 -12.17
C GLU A 269 -15.40 4.67 -10.94
N ASN A 270 -16.00 4.05 -9.95
CA ASN A 270 -15.31 3.76 -8.68
C ASN A 270 -14.79 2.32 -8.56
N ASP A 271 -15.27 1.41 -9.42
CA ASP A 271 -14.89 0.00 -9.36
C ASP A 271 -13.41 -0.19 -9.72
N VAL A 272 -12.87 0.67 -10.58
CA VAL A 272 -11.43 0.65 -10.93
C VAL A 272 -10.57 0.83 -9.68
N PHE A 273 -10.93 1.76 -8.80
CA PHE A 273 -10.17 2.03 -7.57
C PHE A 273 -10.35 0.92 -6.54
N ASP A 274 -11.54 0.30 -6.49
CA ASP A 274 -11.81 -0.83 -5.60
C ASP A 274 -10.97 -2.06 -5.96
N VAL A 275 -10.75 -2.31 -7.25
CA VAL A 275 -9.84 -3.35 -7.74
C VAL A 275 -8.38 -2.95 -7.56
N MET A 276 -8.03 -1.70 -7.91
CA MET A 276 -6.68 -1.14 -7.86
C MET A 276 -6.02 -1.29 -6.49
N LYS A 277 -6.77 -1.05 -5.39
CA LYS A 277 -6.22 -1.17 -4.03
C LYS A 277 -5.64 -2.55 -3.72
N HIS A 278 -6.27 -3.62 -4.24
CA HIS A 278 -5.79 -4.98 -4.05
C HIS A 278 -4.51 -5.27 -4.83
N LEU A 279 -4.44 -4.79 -6.10
CA LEU A 279 -3.22 -4.91 -6.91
C LEU A 279 -2.05 -4.12 -6.32
N ILE A 280 -2.30 -2.92 -5.84
CA ILE A 280 -1.28 -2.08 -5.17
C ILE A 280 -0.73 -2.79 -3.94
N ALA A 281 -1.60 -3.24 -3.03
CA ALA A 281 -1.16 -3.93 -1.81
C ALA A 281 -0.44 -5.25 -2.12
N PHE A 282 -0.89 -5.98 -3.13
CA PHE A 282 -0.28 -7.22 -3.56
C PHE A 282 1.13 -7.00 -4.16
N ASN A 283 1.27 -6.04 -5.07
CA ASN A 283 2.58 -5.72 -5.66
C ASN A 283 3.55 -5.13 -4.63
N LEU A 284 3.06 -4.34 -3.67
CA LEU A 284 3.89 -3.85 -2.57
C LEU A 284 4.37 -4.99 -1.65
N TYR A 285 3.51 -6.00 -1.42
CA TYR A 285 3.90 -7.22 -0.71
C TYR A 285 4.99 -7.99 -1.46
N LEU A 286 4.82 -8.19 -2.76
CA LEU A 286 5.82 -8.85 -3.61
C LEU A 286 7.15 -8.09 -3.65
N TYR A 287 7.09 -6.76 -3.82
CA TYR A 287 8.27 -5.90 -3.75
C TYR A 287 9.06 -6.14 -2.45
N ALA A 288 8.37 -6.18 -1.32
CA ALA A 288 9.04 -6.36 -0.03
C ALA A 288 9.68 -7.76 0.11
N LEU A 289 9.04 -8.80 -0.42
CA LEU A 289 9.60 -10.17 -0.43
C LEU A 289 10.79 -10.30 -1.38
N GLU A 290 10.69 -9.75 -2.59
CA GLU A 290 11.75 -9.79 -3.59
C GLU A 290 12.98 -9.00 -3.15
N THR A 291 12.77 -7.84 -2.51
CA THR A 291 13.85 -7.08 -1.87
C THR A 291 14.53 -7.90 -0.76
N SER A 292 13.75 -8.63 0.05
CA SER A 292 14.32 -9.53 1.07
C SER A 292 15.14 -10.65 0.45
N ASN A 293 14.65 -11.26 -0.64
CA ASN A 293 15.38 -12.29 -1.38
C ASN A 293 16.70 -11.77 -1.95
N HIS A 294 16.68 -10.56 -2.52
CA HIS A 294 17.89 -9.92 -3.05
C HIS A 294 19.00 -9.82 -1.99
N TRP A 295 18.66 -9.34 -0.80
CA TRP A 295 19.63 -9.24 0.31
C TRP A 295 20.00 -10.60 0.90
N CYS A 296 19.23 -11.66 0.66
CA CYS A 296 19.61 -13.03 1.00
C CYS A 296 20.51 -13.69 -0.06
N GLY A 297 20.94 -12.95 -1.09
CA GLY A 297 21.76 -13.49 -2.18
C GLY A 297 21.00 -14.47 -3.09
N THR A 298 19.67 -14.46 -3.04
CA THR A 298 18.83 -15.29 -3.91
C THR A 298 18.20 -14.42 -5.00
N SER A 299 18.58 -14.64 -6.25
CA SER A 299 17.95 -13.98 -7.41
C SER A 299 16.56 -14.52 -7.74
N SER A 300 16.14 -15.61 -7.07
CA SER A 300 14.84 -16.21 -7.32
C SER A 300 13.70 -15.39 -6.71
N PRO A 301 12.63 -15.13 -7.48
CA PRO A 301 11.43 -14.49 -6.95
C PRO A 301 10.81 -15.28 -5.79
N ALA A 302 10.08 -14.58 -4.92
CA ALA A 302 9.38 -15.22 -3.81
C ALA A 302 8.26 -16.13 -4.32
N ILE A 303 8.29 -17.40 -3.92
CA ILE A 303 7.29 -18.40 -4.33
C ILE A 303 6.06 -18.26 -3.42
N LEU A 304 4.87 -18.30 -4.04
CA LEU A 304 3.58 -18.20 -3.36
C LEU A 304 2.75 -19.47 -3.62
N VAL A 305 2.90 -20.48 -2.78
CA VAL A 305 2.06 -21.69 -2.87
C VAL A 305 0.67 -21.35 -2.32
N CYS A 306 -0.30 -21.21 -3.21
CA CYS A 306 -1.64 -20.75 -2.89
C CYS A 306 -2.64 -21.91 -2.75
N GLU A 307 -3.17 -22.07 -1.53
CA GLU A 307 -4.30 -22.95 -1.29
C GLU A 307 -5.60 -22.26 -1.72
N VAL A 308 -6.42 -22.91 -2.52
CA VAL A 308 -7.80 -22.50 -2.71
C VAL A 308 -8.64 -23.11 -1.59
N MET A 309 -9.17 -22.25 -0.73
CA MET A 309 -9.74 -22.61 0.57
C MET A 309 -10.58 -23.89 0.61
N ASN A 310 -10.22 -24.79 1.50
CA ASN A 310 -10.91 -26.03 1.80
C ASN A 310 -11.17 -26.12 3.33
N THR A 311 -12.21 -26.87 3.69
CA THR A 311 -12.52 -27.16 5.11
C THR A 311 -11.57 -28.15 5.74
N LYS A 312 -10.92 -29.01 4.93
CA LYS A 312 -9.99 -30.05 5.41
C LYS A 312 -8.54 -29.61 5.22
N SER A 313 -7.68 -30.00 6.18
CA SER A 313 -6.23 -29.84 6.02
C SER A 313 -5.73 -30.77 4.93
N ASP A 314 -4.92 -30.25 4.02
CA ASP A 314 -4.24 -31.03 2.97
C ASP A 314 -2.77 -30.56 2.83
N VAL A 315 -2.00 -31.25 2.00
CA VAL A 315 -0.56 -30.97 1.77
C VAL A 315 -0.36 -29.56 1.25
N VAL A 316 -1.17 -29.12 0.28
CA VAL A 316 -1.09 -27.76 -0.29
C VAL A 316 -1.29 -26.71 0.81
N ARG A 317 -2.24 -26.92 1.71
CA ARG A 317 -2.52 -26.01 2.83
C ARG A 317 -1.34 -25.95 3.81
N GLN A 318 -0.77 -27.11 4.15
CA GLN A 318 0.37 -27.15 5.06
C GLN A 318 1.57 -26.46 4.46
N TYR A 319 1.88 -26.75 3.21
CA TYR A 319 3.03 -26.18 2.53
C TYR A 319 2.85 -24.68 2.25
N SER A 320 1.66 -24.23 1.92
CA SER A 320 1.32 -22.79 1.84
C SER A 320 1.69 -22.04 3.11
N GLY A 321 1.43 -22.62 4.28
CA GLY A 321 1.82 -22.05 5.57
C GLY A 321 3.32 -22.06 5.82
N VAL A 322 4.03 -23.10 5.39
CA VAL A 322 5.51 -23.18 5.45
C VAL A 322 6.12 -22.14 4.54
N CYS A 323 5.73 -22.12 3.27
CA CYS A 323 6.21 -21.18 2.26
C CYS A 323 6.03 -19.70 2.71
N LYS A 324 4.88 -19.40 3.33
CA LYS A 324 4.62 -18.06 3.85
C LYS A 324 5.58 -17.68 4.99
N ARG A 325 5.87 -18.59 5.91
CA ARG A 325 6.83 -18.35 7.00
C ARG A 325 8.25 -18.16 6.46
N ASP A 326 8.67 -19.04 5.56
CA ASP A 326 10.00 -18.98 4.96
C ASP A 326 10.23 -17.64 4.24
N ASN A 327 9.21 -17.13 3.55
CA ASN A 327 9.27 -15.82 2.93
C ASN A 327 9.39 -14.67 3.95
N GLU A 328 8.73 -14.76 5.10
CA GLU A 328 8.85 -13.75 6.17
C GLU A 328 10.19 -13.83 6.91
N ASP A 329 10.70 -15.05 7.14
CA ASP A 329 11.99 -15.26 7.82
C ASP A 329 13.16 -14.70 7.00
N LYS A 330 13.04 -14.66 5.67
CA LYS A 330 13.99 -13.99 4.79
C LYS A 330 14.15 -12.51 5.07
N ALA A 331 13.13 -11.82 5.58
CA ALA A 331 13.26 -10.43 5.96
C ALA A 331 14.24 -10.23 7.13
N LEU A 332 14.28 -11.15 8.08
CA LEU A 332 15.26 -11.12 9.17
C LEU A 332 16.67 -11.39 8.66
N LYS A 333 16.81 -12.36 7.75
CA LYS A 333 18.10 -12.68 7.14
C LYS A 333 18.60 -11.53 6.25
N ALA A 334 17.70 -10.85 5.55
CA ALA A 334 18.04 -9.68 4.75
C ALA A 334 18.65 -8.55 5.61
N VAL A 335 18.14 -8.36 6.83
CA VAL A 335 18.70 -7.39 7.78
C VAL A 335 20.10 -7.80 8.24
N GLU A 336 20.34 -9.08 8.53
CA GLU A 336 21.66 -9.61 8.89
C GLU A 336 22.67 -9.33 7.77
N ASN A 337 22.36 -9.82 6.58
CA ASN A 337 23.24 -9.69 5.42
C ASN A 337 23.49 -8.22 5.05
N TYR A 338 22.48 -7.35 5.18
CA TYR A 338 22.66 -5.92 4.95
C TYR A 338 23.68 -5.31 5.91
N CYS A 339 23.55 -5.58 7.22
CA CYS A 339 24.48 -5.07 8.23
C CYS A 339 25.90 -5.63 8.06
N GLU A 340 26.02 -6.91 7.70
CA GLU A 340 27.32 -7.53 7.40
C GLU A 340 27.98 -6.91 6.18
N GLN A 341 27.24 -6.75 5.07
CA GLN A 341 27.75 -6.14 3.85
C GLN A 341 28.14 -4.66 4.03
N LEU A 342 27.43 -3.91 4.87
CA LEU A 342 27.86 -2.53 5.21
C LEU A 342 29.27 -2.51 5.79
N ILE A 343 29.58 -3.43 6.69
CA ILE A 343 30.90 -3.52 7.33
C ILE A 343 31.94 -4.00 6.31
N GLU A 344 31.66 -5.07 5.59
CA GLU A 344 32.58 -5.69 4.63
C GLU A 344 32.93 -4.78 3.44
N ASN A 345 31.99 -3.97 2.98
CA ASN A 345 32.21 -3.06 1.87
C ASN A 345 33.03 -1.82 2.27
N ASN A 346 33.22 -1.53 3.56
CA ASN A 346 34.07 -0.45 4.02
C ASN A 346 35.52 -0.91 4.20
N GLN A 347 36.33 -0.75 3.15
CA GLN A 347 37.74 -1.19 3.16
C GLN A 347 38.57 -0.51 4.26
N GLY A 348 38.26 0.75 4.61
CA GLY A 348 38.97 1.48 5.68
C GLY A 348 38.68 0.85 7.05
N LEU A 349 37.41 0.59 7.33
CA LEU A 349 36.98 -0.06 8.56
C LEU A 349 37.54 -1.50 8.65
N CYS A 350 37.49 -2.25 7.56
CA CYS A 350 38.04 -3.62 7.53
C CYS A 350 39.53 -3.67 7.87
N LYS A 351 40.33 -2.68 7.40
CA LYS A 351 41.74 -2.58 7.75
C LYS A 351 41.93 -2.32 9.24
N ILE A 352 41.16 -1.40 9.84
CA ILE A 352 41.23 -1.09 11.27
C ILE A 352 40.85 -2.32 12.11
N LEU A 353 39.79 -3.03 11.71
CA LEU A 353 39.31 -4.22 12.43
C LEU A 353 40.30 -5.41 12.33
N ALA A 354 41.02 -5.51 11.22
CA ALA A 354 42.02 -6.58 10.99
C ALA A 354 43.39 -6.28 11.60
N ASP A 355 43.67 -5.03 12.00
CA ASP A 355 44.96 -4.63 12.54
C ASP A 355 45.14 -5.17 13.97
N GLU A 356 46.11 -6.07 14.16
CA GLU A 356 46.42 -6.67 15.46
C GLU A 356 47.05 -5.68 16.44
N GLN A 357 47.60 -4.55 15.95
CA GLN A 357 48.20 -3.53 16.81
C GLN A 357 47.18 -2.59 17.43
N GLN A 358 45.98 -2.55 16.92
CA GLN A 358 44.87 -1.73 17.45
C GLN A 358 44.20 -2.42 18.65
N THR A 359 43.91 -1.61 19.68
CA THR A 359 43.13 -2.10 20.83
C THR A 359 41.68 -2.34 20.49
N GLU A 360 41.01 -3.25 21.21
CA GLU A 360 39.58 -3.49 21.04
C GLU A 360 38.72 -2.22 21.17
N ASP A 361 39.08 -1.32 22.10
CA ASP A 361 38.38 -0.04 22.30
C ASP A 361 38.44 0.85 21.05
N VAL A 362 39.59 0.93 20.36
CA VAL A 362 39.73 1.70 19.12
C VAL A 362 38.93 1.08 17.99
N LYS A 363 38.98 -0.26 17.88
CA LYS A 363 38.19 -0.99 16.87
C LYS A 363 36.67 -0.81 17.08
N VAL A 364 36.21 -0.92 18.32
CA VAL A 364 34.82 -0.69 18.69
C VAL A 364 34.38 0.74 18.43
N ALA A 365 35.21 1.73 18.80
CA ALA A 365 34.90 3.14 18.54
C ALA A 365 34.78 3.45 17.06
N SER A 366 35.71 2.93 16.23
CA SER A 366 35.65 3.11 14.76
C SER A 366 34.43 2.43 14.14
N LEU A 367 34.04 1.24 14.64
CA LEU A 367 32.86 0.54 14.20
C LEU A 367 31.57 1.25 14.63
N ASP A 368 31.54 1.79 15.87
CA ASP A 368 30.40 2.57 16.38
C ASP A 368 30.20 3.86 15.58
N GLU A 369 31.27 4.62 15.33
CA GLU A 369 31.22 5.83 14.52
C GLU A 369 30.63 5.53 13.11
N PHE A 370 31.15 4.49 12.45
CA PHE A 370 30.68 4.10 11.13
C PHE A 370 29.20 3.66 11.14
N LEU A 371 28.83 2.72 12.00
CA LEU A 371 27.47 2.19 12.04
C LEU A 371 26.46 3.19 12.58
N SER A 372 26.85 4.07 13.50
CA SER A 372 26.00 5.17 13.96
C SER A 372 25.72 6.17 12.84
N GLY A 373 26.70 6.45 11.98
CA GLY A 373 26.50 7.27 10.78
C GLY A 373 25.58 6.62 9.76
N GLU A 374 25.80 5.34 9.43
CA GLU A 374 25.05 4.63 8.39
C GLU A 374 23.63 4.21 8.84
N LEU A 375 23.47 3.81 10.09
CA LEU A 375 22.23 3.23 10.63
C LEU A 375 21.50 4.15 11.60
N SER A 376 21.97 5.36 11.83
CA SER A 376 21.39 6.33 12.79
C SER A 376 21.09 5.71 14.15
N LEU A 377 22.05 4.99 14.72
CA LEU A 377 21.93 4.36 16.04
C LEU A 377 21.72 5.41 17.13
N LYS A 378 20.67 5.23 17.96
CA LYS A 378 20.34 6.16 19.04
C LYS A 378 20.94 5.79 20.39
N ARG A 379 21.41 4.58 20.54
CA ARG A 379 22.02 4.07 21.77
C ARG A 379 23.32 3.37 21.42
N PRO A 380 24.46 3.98 21.72
CA PRO A 380 25.74 3.28 21.58
C PRO A 380 25.73 2.07 22.53
N PRO A 381 26.09 0.89 22.04
CA PRO A 381 26.27 -0.26 22.91
C PRO A 381 27.44 -0.04 23.86
N THR A 382 27.28 -0.47 25.10
CA THR A 382 28.31 -0.45 26.13
C THR A 382 29.13 -1.74 26.11
N LYS A 383 29.72 -2.11 24.97
CA LYS A 383 30.43 -3.39 24.83
C LYS A 383 31.91 -3.21 24.58
N ILE A 384 32.67 -4.14 25.09
CA ILE A 384 34.15 -4.08 25.19
C ILE A 384 34.80 -4.69 23.94
N THR A 385 34.16 -5.67 23.27
CA THR A 385 34.72 -6.34 22.10
C THR A 385 33.95 -6.04 20.81
N VAL A 386 34.68 -6.04 19.67
CA VAL A 386 34.09 -5.85 18.34
C VAL A 386 32.97 -6.89 18.05
N GLU A 387 33.20 -8.14 18.46
CA GLU A 387 32.23 -9.20 18.21
C GLU A 387 30.95 -9.00 19.00
N ASP A 388 31.02 -8.62 20.27
CA ASP A 388 29.87 -8.35 21.10
C ASP A 388 29.13 -7.09 20.63
N TYR A 389 29.87 -6.08 20.15
CA TYR A 389 29.28 -4.89 19.54
C TYR A 389 28.47 -5.26 18.29
N LYS A 390 29.05 -6.02 17.36
CA LYS A 390 28.35 -6.50 16.16
C LYS A 390 27.09 -7.29 16.52
N LYS A 391 27.16 -8.18 17.52
CA LYS A 391 25.99 -8.95 18.00
C LYS A 391 24.89 -8.05 18.54
N ASP A 392 25.24 -7.00 19.30
CA ASP A 392 24.26 -6.05 19.85
C ASP A 392 23.58 -5.23 18.75
N VAL A 393 24.33 -4.69 17.78
CA VAL A 393 23.77 -3.96 16.63
C VAL A 393 22.86 -4.88 15.84
N MET A 394 23.28 -6.11 15.57
CA MET A 394 22.49 -7.10 14.86
C MET A 394 21.19 -7.43 15.60
N ARG A 395 21.24 -7.57 16.91
CA ARG A 395 20.05 -7.77 17.75
C ARG A 395 19.09 -6.59 17.64
N LEU A 396 19.57 -5.35 17.74
CA LEU A 396 18.76 -4.15 17.59
C LEU A 396 18.10 -4.07 16.19
N ALA A 397 18.86 -4.37 15.15
CA ALA A 397 18.38 -4.40 13.78
C ALA A 397 17.26 -5.44 13.56
N LYS A 398 17.46 -6.67 14.05
CA LYS A 398 16.47 -7.73 14.01
C LYS A 398 15.21 -7.39 14.82
N ASP A 399 15.38 -6.80 16.00
CA ASP A 399 14.26 -6.39 16.85
C ASP A 399 13.45 -5.26 16.20
N ALA A 400 14.10 -4.32 15.49
CA ALA A 400 13.42 -3.32 14.69
C ALA A 400 12.62 -3.96 13.53
N CYS A 401 13.19 -4.93 12.83
CA CYS A 401 12.53 -5.69 11.78
C CYS A 401 11.32 -6.46 12.33
N ARG A 402 11.45 -7.17 13.44
CA ARG A 402 10.35 -7.90 14.10
C ARG A 402 9.21 -6.99 14.53
N ARG A 403 9.51 -5.77 14.99
CA ARG A 403 8.49 -4.80 15.44
C ARG A 403 7.78 -4.10 14.29
N ASN A 404 8.45 -3.87 13.17
CA ASN A 404 7.93 -3.04 12.07
C ASN A 404 7.64 -3.87 10.81
N VAL A 405 8.64 -4.55 10.26
CA VAL A 405 8.56 -5.18 8.93
C VAL A 405 7.70 -6.44 8.94
N ILE A 406 7.92 -7.35 9.90
CA ILE A 406 7.16 -8.61 9.97
C ILE A 406 5.66 -8.37 10.13
N PRO A 407 5.20 -7.52 11.08
CA PRO A 407 3.77 -7.19 11.18
C PRO A 407 3.24 -6.48 9.92
N ALA A 408 4.04 -5.62 9.29
CA ALA A 408 3.64 -4.95 8.06
C ALA A 408 3.48 -5.93 6.89
N LEU A 409 4.39 -6.89 6.71
CA LEU A 409 4.26 -7.96 5.71
C LEU A 409 3.00 -8.79 5.97
N ALA A 410 2.77 -9.23 7.21
CA ALA A 410 1.57 -9.97 7.56
C ALA A 410 0.29 -9.16 7.29
N SER A 411 0.31 -7.85 7.55
CA SER A 411 -0.80 -6.94 7.26
C SER A 411 -1.01 -6.75 5.76
N LEU A 412 0.06 -6.46 5.00
CA LEU A 412 0.00 -6.30 3.54
C LEU A 412 -0.58 -7.54 2.86
N GLY A 413 -0.08 -8.73 3.20
CA GLY A 413 -0.61 -9.98 2.65
C GLY A 413 -2.11 -10.18 2.93
N ARG A 414 -2.56 -9.77 4.13
CA ARG A 414 -3.97 -9.86 4.52
C ARG A 414 -4.85 -8.83 3.81
N ILE A 415 -4.44 -7.55 3.78
CA ILE A 415 -5.25 -6.49 3.14
C ILE A 415 -5.27 -6.62 1.63
N ALA A 416 -4.20 -7.14 1.01
CA ALA A 416 -4.21 -7.51 -0.41
C ALA A 416 -5.22 -8.61 -0.71
N GLY A 417 -5.62 -9.39 0.30
CA GLY A 417 -6.46 -10.57 0.14
C GLY A 417 -5.68 -11.82 -0.24
N LEU A 418 -4.34 -11.84 -0.07
CA LEU A 418 -3.48 -12.98 -0.38
C LEU A 418 -3.40 -13.99 0.76
N THR A 419 -3.43 -13.52 2.03
CA THR A 419 -3.25 -14.39 3.19
C THR A 419 -4.47 -14.44 4.08
N THR A 420 -4.69 -15.60 4.71
CA THR A 420 -5.80 -15.81 5.64
C THR A 420 -5.40 -16.69 6.82
N LYS A 421 -6.13 -16.52 7.94
CA LYS A 421 -6.14 -17.42 9.10
C LYS A 421 -7.40 -18.31 9.14
N GLN A 422 -8.30 -18.18 8.19
CA GLN A 422 -9.60 -18.87 8.23
C GLN A 422 -9.42 -20.38 8.35
N GLY A 423 -10.04 -20.98 9.36
CA GLY A 423 -9.98 -22.43 9.64
C GLY A 423 -8.67 -22.91 10.27
N THR A 424 -7.72 -22.01 10.59
CA THR A 424 -6.51 -22.32 11.38
C THR A 424 -6.04 -21.07 12.12
N ASN A 425 -5.19 -21.24 13.14
CA ASN A 425 -4.52 -20.11 13.80
C ASN A 425 -3.25 -19.65 13.07
N ARG A 426 -2.91 -20.26 11.92
CA ARG A 426 -1.69 -19.96 11.15
C ARG A 426 -2.03 -19.26 9.86
N LEU A 427 -1.29 -18.18 9.54
CA LEU A 427 -1.38 -17.49 8.25
C LEU A 427 -0.82 -18.39 7.14
N ARG A 428 -1.49 -18.37 5.99
CA ARG A 428 -1.09 -19.06 4.77
C ARG A 428 -1.54 -18.27 3.54
N TYR A 429 -0.98 -18.58 2.39
CA TYR A 429 -1.41 -18.02 1.12
C TYR A 429 -2.72 -18.68 0.66
N ALA A 430 -3.79 -17.91 0.64
CA ALA A 430 -5.09 -18.34 0.13
C ALA A 430 -5.82 -17.12 -0.43
N PRO A 431 -5.72 -16.86 -1.75
CA PRO A 431 -6.26 -15.66 -2.37
C PRO A 431 -7.76 -15.51 -2.15
N SER A 432 -8.18 -14.32 -1.78
CA SER A 432 -9.58 -13.94 -1.64
C SER A 432 -10.24 -13.73 -3.00
N ASP A 433 -11.58 -13.71 -3.05
CA ASP A 433 -12.34 -13.42 -4.28
C ASP A 433 -11.96 -12.06 -4.87
N SER A 434 -11.74 -11.05 -4.02
CA SER A 434 -11.32 -9.71 -4.45
C SER A 434 -9.96 -9.73 -5.13
N LEU A 435 -8.99 -10.47 -4.58
CA LEU A 435 -7.66 -10.59 -5.20
C LEU A 435 -7.72 -11.43 -6.48
N ILE A 436 -8.47 -12.55 -6.49
CA ILE A 436 -8.65 -13.36 -7.70
C ILE A 436 -9.25 -12.52 -8.83
N ARG A 437 -10.32 -11.76 -8.53
CA ARG A 437 -10.93 -10.83 -9.50
C ARG A 437 -9.90 -9.82 -9.99
N ALA A 438 -9.15 -9.20 -9.11
CA ALA A 438 -8.14 -8.22 -9.48
C ALA A 438 -7.05 -8.81 -10.39
N LEU A 439 -6.56 -10.01 -10.06
CA LEU A 439 -5.56 -10.70 -10.88
C LEU A 439 -6.10 -11.10 -12.26
N VAL A 440 -7.35 -11.56 -12.35
CA VAL A 440 -7.99 -11.87 -13.64
C VAL A 440 -8.12 -10.61 -14.48
N LEU A 441 -8.66 -9.52 -13.91
CA LEU A 441 -8.83 -8.25 -14.64
C LEU A 441 -7.51 -7.65 -15.13
N ALA A 442 -6.43 -7.79 -14.37
CA ALA A 442 -5.11 -7.29 -14.76
C ALA A 442 -4.39 -8.20 -15.78
N ASN A 443 -4.75 -9.49 -15.86
CA ASN A 443 -3.97 -10.46 -16.64
C ASN A 443 -4.72 -11.07 -17.84
N VAL A 444 -6.04 -10.99 -17.90
CA VAL A 444 -6.84 -11.54 -18.98
C VAL A 444 -7.31 -10.41 -19.88
N PRO A 445 -6.78 -10.29 -21.12
CA PRO A 445 -7.16 -9.20 -22.04
C PRO A 445 -8.64 -9.32 -22.47
N GLU A 446 -9.07 -10.48 -22.88
CA GLU A 446 -10.45 -10.77 -23.30
C GLU A 446 -10.88 -12.14 -22.77
N ARG A 447 -10.36 -13.18 -23.37
CA ARG A 447 -10.64 -14.57 -23.06
C ARG A 447 -9.37 -15.40 -23.23
N VAL A 448 -9.05 -16.22 -22.25
CA VAL A 448 -7.91 -17.15 -22.30
C VAL A 448 -8.29 -18.50 -21.72
N GLU A 449 -7.60 -19.56 -22.09
CA GLU A 449 -7.69 -20.85 -21.41
C GLU A 449 -7.19 -20.73 -19.97
N GLU A 450 -7.82 -21.45 -19.04
CA GLU A 450 -7.41 -21.44 -17.62
C GLU A 450 -5.95 -21.78 -17.42
N VAL A 451 -5.41 -22.72 -18.21
CA VAL A 451 -3.99 -23.10 -18.15
C VAL A 451 -3.10 -21.90 -18.43
N LYS A 452 -3.40 -21.13 -19.47
CA LYS A 452 -2.64 -19.90 -19.81
C LYS A 452 -2.73 -18.83 -18.74
N LEU A 453 -3.87 -18.73 -18.04
CA LEU A 453 -3.97 -17.84 -16.87
C LEU A 453 -3.05 -18.32 -15.76
N LEU A 454 -3.05 -19.62 -15.44
CA LEU A 454 -2.20 -20.19 -14.41
C LEU A 454 -0.72 -20.01 -14.74
N ASP A 455 -0.32 -20.23 -16.00
CA ASP A 455 1.04 -19.98 -16.48
C ASP A 455 1.42 -18.50 -16.27
N LYS A 456 0.55 -17.58 -16.65
CA LYS A 456 0.79 -16.13 -16.48
C LYS A 456 0.89 -15.72 -15.01
N LEU A 457 0.04 -16.27 -14.13
CA LEU A 457 0.12 -16.03 -12.70
C LEU A 457 1.43 -16.56 -12.10
N PHE A 458 1.89 -17.71 -12.57
CA PHE A 458 3.17 -18.28 -12.17
C PHE A 458 4.36 -17.44 -12.68
N GLU A 459 4.36 -17.09 -13.97
CA GLU A 459 5.45 -16.31 -14.57
C GLU A 459 5.59 -14.92 -13.93
N ARG A 460 4.47 -14.21 -13.72
CA ARG A 460 4.48 -12.82 -13.24
C ARG A 460 4.63 -12.69 -11.72
N TYR A 461 4.01 -13.60 -10.95
CA TYR A 461 3.90 -13.46 -9.50
C TYR A 461 4.40 -14.65 -8.71
N ARG A 462 4.86 -15.72 -9.39
CA ARG A 462 5.23 -17.00 -8.77
C ARG A 462 4.11 -17.61 -7.92
N ILE A 463 2.87 -17.41 -8.33
CA ILE A 463 1.69 -18.06 -7.73
C ILE A 463 1.60 -19.49 -8.22
N VAL A 464 1.61 -20.44 -7.29
CA VAL A 464 1.53 -21.89 -7.53
C VAL A 464 0.18 -22.40 -7.05
N ILE A 465 -0.64 -22.87 -7.98
CA ILE A 465 -1.98 -23.44 -7.72
C ILE A 465 -2.07 -24.88 -8.25
N SER A 466 -1.43 -25.17 -9.38
CA SER A 466 -1.48 -26.44 -10.09
C SER A 466 -0.21 -27.27 -9.85
N GLU A 467 -0.31 -28.58 -10.10
CA GLU A 467 0.81 -29.51 -10.07
C GLU A 467 1.91 -29.11 -11.05
N THR A 468 1.54 -28.72 -12.28
CA THR A 468 2.49 -28.33 -13.33
C THR A 468 3.50 -27.30 -12.86
N HIS A 469 3.06 -26.29 -12.10
CA HIS A 469 3.95 -25.28 -11.56
C HIS A 469 4.64 -25.71 -10.26
N ALA A 470 3.97 -26.53 -9.45
CA ALA A 470 4.56 -27.08 -8.23
C ALA A 470 5.78 -27.95 -8.56
N SER A 471 5.68 -28.82 -9.56
CA SER A 471 6.75 -29.74 -9.97
C SER A 471 7.98 -29.03 -10.52
N GLN A 472 7.84 -27.79 -11.01
CA GLN A 472 8.96 -27.02 -11.55
C GLN A 472 9.87 -26.43 -10.46
N ILE A 473 9.34 -26.19 -9.28
CA ILE A 473 10.03 -25.34 -8.28
C ILE A 473 10.02 -25.90 -6.86
N LEU A 474 9.21 -26.91 -6.57
CA LEU A 474 9.12 -27.49 -5.24
C LEU A 474 9.85 -28.83 -5.17
N PRO A 475 10.43 -29.19 -4.02
CA PRO A 475 10.92 -30.54 -3.78
C PRO A 475 9.81 -31.59 -3.95
N GLU A 476 10.12 -32.74 -4.52
CA GLU A 476 9.17 -33.81 -4.83
C GLU A 476 8.26 -34.20 -3.65
N GLN A 477 8.79 -34.20 -2.45
CA GLN A 477 8.06 -34.53 -1.23
C GLN A 477 6.88 -33.57 -0.93
N PHE A 478 6.83 -32.40 -1.58
CA PHE A 478 5.77 -31.41 -1.43
C PHE A 478 4.85 -31.35 -2.65
N VAL A 479 5.10 -32.20 -3.65
CA VAL A 479 4.31 -32.29 -4.89
C VAL A 479 3.52 -33.59 -4.88
N GLU A 480 2.30 -33.52 -4.33
CA GLU A 480 1.35 -34.62 -4.38
C GLU A 480 0.26 -34.31 -5.39
N SER A 481 0.31 -34.93 -6.58
CA SER A 481 -0.55 -34.67 -7.74
C SER A 481 -2.01 -34.55 -7.38
N SER A 482 -2.54 -35.51 -6.62
CA SER A 482 -3.96 -35.55 -6.26
C SER A 482 -4.44 -34.33 -5.46
N HIS A 483 -3.57 -33.72 -4.66
CA HIS A 483 -3.90 -32.52 -3.87
C HIS A 483 -3.85 -31.26 -4.73
N TYR A 484 -2.88 -31.13 -5.64
CA TYR A 484 -2.79 -29.99 -6.55
C TYR A 484 -3.86 -30.02 -7.62
N GLU A 485 -4.26 -31.18 -8.13
CA GLU A 485 -5.41 -31.31 -9.04
C GLU A 485 -6.70 -30.83 -8.37
N LYS A 486 -6.97 -31.30 -7.15
CA LYS A 486 -8.13 -30.83 -6.36
C LYS A 486 -8.06 -29.33 -6.07
N ASN A 487 -6.88 -28.79 -5.81
CA ASN A 487 -6.67 -27.38 -5.58
C ASN A 487 -6.98 -26.56 -6.85
N LYS A 488 -6.51 -26.99 -8.00
CA LYS A 488 -6.82 -26.42 -9.32
C LYS A 488 -8.32 -26.48 -9.59
N GLU A 489 -8.94 -27.64 -9.39
CA GLU A 489 -10.40 -27.78 -9.61
C GLU A 489 -11.23 -26.84 -8.74
N ARG A 490 -10.83 -26.62 -7.48
CA ARG A 490 -11.46 -25.61 -6.60
C ARG A 490 -11.27 -24.20 -7.13
N PHE A 491 -10.09 -23.90 -7.68
CA PHE A 491 -9.84 -22.60 -8.31
C PHE A 491 -10.76 -22.38 -9.51
N THR A 492 -10.89 -23.37 -10.39
CA THR A 492 -11.83 -23.35 -11.51
C THR A 492 -13.25 -23.08 -11.07
N ARG A 493 -13.74 -23.84 -10.07
CA ARG A 493 -15.10 -23.64 -9.52
C ARG A 493 -15.29 -22.24 -8.95
N ARG A 494 -14.26 -21.69 -8.33
CA ARG A 494 -14.30 -20.35 -7.75
C ARG A 494 -14.32 -19.27 -8.83
N LEU A 495 -13.54 -19.41 -9.90
CA LEU A 495 -13.62 -18.53 -11.07
C LEU A 495 -15.02 -18.57 -11.70
N MET A 496 -15.62 -19.75 -11.83
CA MET A 496 -17.00 -19.90 -12.32
C MET A 496 -18.02 -19.23 -11.40
N ALA A 497 -17.89 -19.41 -10.08
CA ALA A 497 -18.78 -18.79 -9.09
C ALA A 497 -18.69 -17.25 -9.10
N LEU A 498 -17.53 -16.70 -9.44
CA LEU A 498 -17.31 -15.26 -9.63
C LEU A 498 -17.77 -14.74 -11.00
N GLY A 499 -18.27 -15.60 -11.88
CA GLY A 499 -18.64 -15.23 -13.25
C GLY A 499 -17.45 -14.94 -14.18
N LEU A 500 -16.23 -15.30 -13.75
CA LEU A 500 -14.99 -15.05 -14.48
C LEU A 500 -14.58 -16.21 -15.39
N ALA A 501 -15.21 -17.35 -15.30
CA ALA A 501 -14.90 -18.51 -16.15
C ALA A 501 -16.17 -19.23 -16.63
N THR A 502 -16.02 -19.88 -17.80
CA THR A 502 -17.05 -20.73 -18.39
C THR A 502 -16.42 -22.06 -18.78
N ARG A 503 -17.00 -23.15 -18.34
CA ARG A 503 -16.58 -24.50 -18.72
C ARG A 503 -17.30 -24.87 -20.03
N MET A 504 -16.53 -25.18 -21.06
CA MET A 504 -17.07 -25.54 -22.40
C MET A 504 -17.17 -27.05 -22.59
N SER A 505 -16.27 -27.80 -21.94
CA SER A 505 -16.23 -29.26 -21.92
C SER A 505 -15.51 -29.73 -20.68
N ASP A 506 -15.44 -31.05 -20.47
CA ASP A 506 -14.69 -31.59 -19.31
C ASP A 506 -13.21 -31.25 -19.34
N ALA A 507 -12.65 -30.98 -20.51
CA ALA A 507 -11.23 -30.69 -20.70
C ALA A 507 -10.91 -29.21 -20.86
N CYS A 508 -11.90 -28.33 -21.11
CA CYS A 508 -11.62 -26.95 -21.49
C CYS A 508 -12.43 -25.94 -20.69
N THR A 509 -11.74 -25.12 -19.92
CA THR A 509 -12.29 -23.97 -19.19
C THR A 509 -11.64 -22.69 -19.70
N TYR A 510 -12.48 -21.72 -20.06
CA TYR A 510 -12.05 -20.38 -20.45
C TYR A 510 -12.32 -19.38 -19.37
N VAL A 511 -11.30 -18.57 -19.08
CA VAL A 511 -11.41 -17.41 -18.20
C VAL A 511 -11.62 -16.17 -19.07
N LYS A 512 -12.57 -15.33 -18.70
CA LYS A 512 -12.95 -14.12 -19.45
C LYS A 512 -12.87 -12.89 -18.59
N ASN A 513 -12.56 -11.76 -19.23
CA ASN A 513 -12.68 -10.46 -18.64
C ASN A 513 -14.06 -9.87 -19.01
N PRO A 514 -14.99 -9.74 -18.04
CA PRO A 514 -16.36 -9.31 -18.33
C PRO A 514 -16.49 -7.84 -18.78
N TYR A 515 -15.40 -7.07 -18.71
CA TYR A 515 -15.37 -5.64 -19.05
C TYR A 515 -14.69 -5.34 -20.40
N LYS A 516 -14.38 -6.37 -21.19
CA LYS A 516 -13.87 -6.23 -22.56
C LYS A 516 -14.76 -6.86 -23.62
N ASP A 517 -15.73 -7.66 -23.25
CA ASP A 517 -16.68 -8.32 -24.17
C ASP A 517 -17.90 -7.42 -24.53
N ALA A 518 -17.87 -6.15 -24.18
CA ALA A 518 -19.01 -5.24 -24.35
C ALA A 518 -19.00 -4.45 -25.68
N ILE A 519 -18.33 -4.99 -26.73
CA ILE A 519 -18.44 -4.43 -28.09
C ILE A 519 -18.92 -5.51 -29.06
#